data_75c9ffc894be7f3da9b7624fe7a8d4f1
#
_entry.id   75c9ffc894be7f3da9b7624fe7a8d4f1
#
_cell.length_a   1.000
_cell.length_b   1.000
_cell.length_c   1.000
_cell.angle_alpha   90.00
_cell.angle_beta   90.00
_cell.angle_gamma   90.00
#
_symmetry.space_group_name_H-M   'P 1'
#
loop_
_entity.id
_entity.type
_entity.pdbx_description
1 polymer ?
#
loop_
_entity_poly.entity_id
_entity_poly.type
_entity_poly.pdbx_seq_one_letter_code
_entity_poly.pdbx_strand_id
1 'polypeptide(L)'
;MSLHLIFATYTVNWFTGWKFTGQFTTVDLIAASTNALNGALLARRPDHYKNFTRVGILAMALLGGLTGGIIRDLLLGKAPPGALTNPAYITLCLVFGVVGYLIAYGQGQLFREGVFQFMTSFSLVWFAIVGAQAGVNKHVPVLGCLLLAVIAPTAGRWLIDVSSGVTPKQFIRGEWFITIAALTGLIWIVTYWATKNTWIAVAVAAVIGFAVRMAALYYAWEEPLAKEPTGVYKHGDGRPLLGRKIAGKSHRELRDLGLLVENGTGQPAAVEAPSAAAPAH
;
A
#
# COMPACT_ATOMS: atom_id res chain seq x y z
N MET A 1 -7.14 -41.82 -11.46
CA MET A 1 -5.89 -41.15 -11.06
C MET A 1 -5.78 -41.29 -9.53
N SER A 2 -4.83 -42.07 -9.05
CA SER A 2 -4.78 -42.44 -7.63
C SER A 2 -4.37 -41.25 -6.76
N LEU A 3 -4.94 -41.12 -5.56
CA LEU A 3 -4.61 -40.09 -4.57
C LEU A 3 -3.09 -40.00 -4.33
N HIS A 4 -2.37 -41.09 -4.38
CA HIS A 4 -0.90 -41.17 -4.26
C HIS A 4 -0.15 -40.36 -5.33
N LEU A 5 -0.64 -40.32 -6.58
CA LEU A 5 -0.03 -39.56 -7.66
C LEU A 5 -0.26 -38.03 -7.44
N ILE A 6 -1.41 -37.65 -6.91
CA ILE A 6 -1.71 -36.24 -6.60
C ILE A 6 -0.80 -35.77 -5.46
N PHE A 7 -0.66 -36.53 -4.38
CA PHE A 7 0.23 -36.18 -3.27
C PHE A 7 1.71 -36.15 -3.67
N ALA A 8 2.16 -37.11 -4.50
CA ALA A 8 3.54 -37.14 -4.99
C ALA A 8 3.85 -35.93 -5.88
N THR A 9 2.91 -35.53 -6.74
CA THR A 9 3.07 -34.33 -7.59
C THR A 9 3.09 -33.04 -6.76
N TYR A 10 2.25 -32.93 -5.73
CA TYR A 10 2.25 -31.78 -4.84
C TYR A 10 3.48 -31.68 -3.94
N THR A 11 3.96 -32.82 -3.39
CA THR A 11 5.17 -32.84 -2.56
C THR A 11 6.43 -32.54 -3.37
N VAL A 12 6.55 -33.06 -4.58
CA VAL A 12 7.67 -32.77 -5.48
C VAL A 12 7.68 -31.28 -5.85
N ASN A 13 6.53 -30.67 -6.14
CA ASN A 13 6.44 -29.25 -6.44
C ASN A 13 6.78 -28.36 -5.25
N TRP A 14 6.43 -28.75 -4.02
CA TRP A 14 6.77 -27.99 -2.81
C TRP A 14 8.28 -27.92 -2.60
N PHE A 15 9.01 -29.02 -2.77
CA PHE A 15 10.46 -29.04 -2.58
C PHE A 15 11.26 -28.53 -3.79
N THR A 16 10.73 -28.66 -5.00
CA THR A 16 11.42 -28.29 -6.25
C THR A 16 10.95 -26.98 -6.85
N GLY A 17 9.83 -26.43 -6.39
CA GLY A 17 9.19 -25.22 -6.93
C GLY A 17 9.87 -23.89 -6.54
N TRP A 18 10.95 -23.93 -5.74
CA TRP A 18 11.67 -22.75 -5.29
C TRP A 18 12.42 -22.08 -6.46
N LYS A 19 12.02 -20.86 -6.80
CA LYS A 19 12.66 -20.08 -7.85
C LYS A 19 13.18 -18.78 -7.27
N PHE A 20 14.49 -18.67 -7.15
CA PHE A 20 15.21 -17.46 -6.75
C PHE A 20 15.91 -16.80 -7.92
N THR A 21 16.00 -17.48 -9.06
CA THR A 21 16.75 -17.07 -10.25
C THR A 21 15.85 -16.31 -11.22
N GLY A 22 16.44 -15.34 -11.90
CA GLY A 22 15.77 -14.46 -12.84
C GLY A 22 15.53 -13.09 -12.26
N GLN A 23 15.87 -12.04 -13.02
CA GLN A 23 15.84 -10.66 -12.58
C GLN A 23 14.44 -10.25 -12.05
N PHE A 24 13.39 -10.59 -12.76
CA PHE A 24 12.01 -10.28 -12.35
C PHE A 24 11.66 -10.93 -11.01
N THR A 25 11.91 -12.22 -10.86
CA THR A 25 11.61 -12.97 -9.63
C THR A 25 12.41 -12.45 -8.45
N THR A 26 13.68 -12.12 -8.63
CA THR A 26 14.54 -11.56 -7.57
C THR A 26 14.00 -10.22 -7.08
N VAL A 27 13.68 -9.31 -8.00
CA VAL A 27 13.13 -7.98 -7.65
C VAL A 27 11.77 -8.09 -6.96
N ASP A 28 10.92 -8.98 -7.44
CA ASP A 28 9.58 -9.24 -6.88
C ASP A 28 9.66 -9.87 -5.46
N LEU A 29 10.59 -10.80 -5.23
CA LEU A 29 10.83 -11.37 -3.90
C LEU A 29 11.35 -10.32 -2.90
N ILE A 30 12.26 -9.43 -3.32
CA ILE A 30 12.73 -8.32 -2.49
C ILE A 30 11.56 -7.41 -2.12
N ALA A 31 10.74 -7.03 -3.11
CA ALA A 31 9.56 -6.20 -2.88
C ALA A 31 8.57 -6.86 -1.90
N ALA A 32 8.25 -8.13 -2.12
CA ALA A 32 7.33 -8.88 -1.26
C ALA A 32 7.85 -9.01 0.18
N SER A 33 9.11 -9.38 0.36
CA SER A 33 9.74 -9.58 1.67
C SER A 33 9.79 -8.29 2.49
N THR A 34 10.24 -7.19 1.89
CA THR A 34 10.33 -5.89 2.55
C THR A 34 8.96 -5.33 2.91
N ASN A 35 7.95 -5.54 2.06
CA ASN A 35 6.59 -5.11 2.36
C ASN A 35 5.89 -6.00 3.40
N ALA A 36 6.26 -7.28 3.50
CA ALA A 36 5.82 -8.16 4.58
C ALA A 36 6.34 -7.67 5.95
N LEU A 37 7.59 -7.24 6.02
CA LEU A 37 8.14 -6.62 7.22
C LEU A 37 7.34 -5.38 7.61
N ASN A 38 7.01 -4.52 6.64
CA ASN A 38 6.15 -3.35 6.87
C ASN A 38 4.76 -3.72 7.38
N GLY A 39 4.14 -4.76 6.82
CA GLY A 39 2.85 -5.26 7.29
C GLY A 39 2.85 -5.62 8.77
N ALA A 40 3.93 -6.29 9.24
CA ALA A 40 4.09 -6.60 10.65
C ALA A 40 4.33 -5.34 11.53
N LEU A 41 5.12 -4.37 11.04
CA LEU A 41 5.39 -3.12 11.76
C LEU A 41 4.12 -2.28 11.95
N LEU A 42 3.18 -2.31 11.01
CA LEU A 42 1.90 -1.60 11.10
C LEU A 42 1.09 -1.98 12.34
N ALA A 43 1.18 -3.22 12.80
CA ALA A 43 0.45 -3.70 13.97
C ALA A 43 0.73 -2.89 15.26
N ARG A 44 1.85 -2.17 15.34
CA ARG A 44 2.23 -1.35 16.50
C ARG A 44 2.19 0.15 16.23
N ARG A 45 1.82 0.57 15.03
CA ARG A 45 1.63 2.00 14.78
C ARG A 45 0.38 2.51 15.52
N PRO A 46 0.42 3.74 16.08
CA PRO A 46 -0.69 4.28 16.87
C PRO A 46 -2.05 4.19 16.16
N ASP A 47 -2.08 4.49 14.87
CA ASP A 47 -3.30 4.51 14.07
C ASP A 47 -3.90 3.11 13.82
N HIS A 48 -3.04 2.09 13.75
CA HIS A 48 -3.41 0.71 13.42
C HIS A 48 -3.52 -0.18 14.65
N TYR A 49 -2.95 0.26 15.79
CA TYR A 49 -2.87 -0.58 16.96
C TYR A 49 -4.24 -1.06 17.44
N LYS A 50 -4.37 -2.37 17.48
CA LYS A 50 -5.45 -3.13 18.09
C LYS A 50 -4.82 -4.25 18.92
N ASN A 51 -5.61 -5.04 19.61
CA ASN A 51 -5.13 -6.22 20.33
C ASN A 51 -4.88 -7.39 19.36
N PHE A 52 -3.95 -7.19 18.42
CA PHE A 52 -3.62 -8.21 17.45
C PHE A 52 -2.92 -9.41 18.09
N THR A 53 -3.36 -10.62 17.72
CA THR A 53 -2.65 -11.85 18.06
C THR A 53 -1.37 -11.97 17.26
N ARG A 54 -0.42 -12.82 17.71
CA ARG A 54 0.82 -13.10 16.96
C ARG A 54 0.52 -13.61 15.55
N VAL A 55 -0.48 -14.48 15.41
CA VAL A 55 -0.93 -14.99 14.10
C VAL A 55 -1.54 -13.87 13.25
N GLY A 56 -2.32 -12.97 13.86
CA GLY A 56 -2.87 -11.80 13.19
C GLY A 56 -1.79 -10.88 12.61
N ILE A 57 -0.69 -10.66 13.34
CA ILE A 57 0.44 -9.86 12.86
C ILE A 57 1.14 -10.54 11.68
N LEU A 58 1.33 -11.86 11.72
CA LEU A 58 1.86 -12.62 10.58
C LEU A 58 0.91 -12.59 9.38
N ALA A 59 -0.40 -12.62 9.62
CA ALA A 59 -1.39 -12.43 8.55
C ALA A 59 -1.27 -11.03 7.92
N MET A 60 -1.09 -9.97 8.71
CA MET A 60 -0.81 -8.61 8.18
C MET A 60 0.48 -8.58 7.36
N ALA A 61 1.52 -9.29 7.77
CA ALA A 61 2.74 -9.43 6.99
C ALA A 61 2.49 -10.09 5.63
N LEU A 62 1.74 -11.20 5.60
CA LEU A 62 1.38 -11.87 4.35
C LEU A 62 0.51 -10.98 3.46
N LEU A 63 -0.48 -10.29 4.02
CA LEU A 63 -1.29 -9.32 3.27
C LEU A 63 -0.41 -8.21 2.67
N GLY A 64 0.51 -7.65 3.45
CA GLY A 64 1.43 -6.63 2.97
C GLY A 64 2.31 -7.13 1.84
N GLY A 65 2.94 -8.30 2.01
CA GLY A 65 3.92 -8.83 1.08
C GLY A 65 3.34 -9.43 -0.20
N LEU A 66 2.23 -10.17 -0.11
CA LEU A 66 1.74 -10.99 -1.22
C LEU A 66 0.64 -10.32 -2.04
N THR A 67 -0.22 -9.49 -1.43
CA THR A 67 -1.44 -8.98 -2.07
C THR A 67 -1.15 -8.20 -3.35
N GLY A 68 -0.12 -7.34 -3.34
CA GLY A 68 0.25 -6.55 -4.51
C GLY A 68 0.63 -7.42 -5.71
N GLY A 69 1.44 -8.44 -5.48
CA GLY A 69 1.84 -9.41 -6.50
C GLY A 69 0.68 -10.26 -6.99
N ILE A 70 -0.20 -10.70 -6.09
CA ILE A 70 -1.40 -11.49 -6.43
C ILE A 70 -2.34 -10.68 -7.32
N ILE A 71 -2.69 -9.45 -6.90
CA ILE A 71 -3.59 -8.58 -7.67
C ILE A 71 -2.99 -8.25 -9.04
N ARG A 72 -1.70 -7.88 -9.10
CA ARG A 72 -0.99 -7.67 -10.37
C ARG A 72 -1.09 -8.88 -11.30
N ASP A 73 -0.77 -10.07 -10.78
CA ASP A 73 -0.78 -11.30 -11.58
C ASP A 73 -2.20 -11.63 -12.09
N LEU A 74 -3.23 -11.45 -11.24
CA LEU A 74 -4.64 -11.64 -11.64
C LEU A 74 -5.08 -10.65 -12.72
N LEU A 75 -4.73 -9.37 -12.60
CA LEU A 75 -5.03 -8.34 -13.61
C LEU A 75 -4.37 -8.65 -14.96
N LEU A 76 -3.23 -9.33 -14.95
CA LEU A 76 -2.51 -9.78 -16.14
C LEU A 76 -2.96 -11.15 -16.66
N GLY A 77 -4.03 -11.72 -16.11
CA GLY A 77 -4.55 -13.03 -16.49
C GLY A 77 -3.62 -14.20 -16.11
N LYS A 78 -2.68 -13.99 -15.19
CA LYS A 78 -1.76 -15.04 -14.75
C LYS A 78 -2.37 -15.78 -13.56
N ALA A 79 -2.97 -16.91 -13.84
CA ALA A 79 -3.54 -17.80 -12.84
C ALA A 79 -2.88 -19.19 -12.93
N PRO A 80 -2.44 -19.79 -11.82
CA PRO A 80 -2.38 -19.22 -10.48
C PRO A 80 -1.26 -18.16 -10.35
N PRO A 81 -1.43 -17.17 -9.43
CA PRO A 81 -0.42 -16.14 -9.17
C PRO A 81 0.94 -16.71 -8.75
N GLY A 82 2.02 -16.01 -9.09
CA GLY A 82 3.39 -16.43 -8.74
C GLY A 82 3.61 -16.63 -7.24
N ALA A 83 2.96 -15.82 -6.41
CA ALA A 83 3.00 -15.95 -4.95
C ALA A 83 2.47 -17.30 -4.43
N LEU A 84 1.59 -17.97 -5.16
CA LEU A 84 1.05 -19.28 -4.79
C LEU A 84 1.82 -20.43 -5.42
N THR A 85 2.50 -20.21 -6.54
CA THR A 85 3.22 -21.25 -7.28
C THR A 85 4.70 -21.40 -6.88
N ASN A 86 5.27 -20.34 -6.28
CA ASN A 86 6.64 -20.35 -5.79
C ASN A 86 6.66 -20.23 -4.27
N PRO A 87 7.01 -21.28 -3.52
CA PRO A 87 7.02 -21.30 -2.05
C PRO A 87 7.92 -20.22 -1.43
N ALA A 88 8.92 -19.72 -2.18
CA ALA A 88 9.82 -18.68 -1.70
C ALA A 88 9.07 -17.41 -1.26
N TYR A 89 7.99 -17.03 -1.95
CA TYR A 89 7.21 -15.84 -1.57
C TYR A 89 6.62 -15.96 -0.16
N ILE A 90 5.87 -17.03 0.10
CA ILE A 90 5.22 -17.22 1.40
C ILE A 90 6.28 -17.38 2.49
N THR A 91 7.32 -18.16 2.25
CA THR A 91 8.37 -18.41 3.26
C THR A 91 9.13 -17.13 3.60
N LEU A 92 9.58 -16.37 2.61
CA LEU A 92 10.27 -15.11 2.86
C LEU A 92 9.36 -14.09 3.53
N CYS A 93 8.10 -13.98 3.12
CA CYS A 93 7.14 -13.09 3.78
C CYS A 93 6.91 -13.47 5.24
N LEU A 94 6.86 -14.76 5.58
CA LEU A 94 6.76 -15.20 6.98
C LEU A 94 8.03 -14.87 7.76
N VAL A 95 9.21 -15.14 7.21
CA VAL A 95 10.50 -14.82 7.86
C VAL A 95 10.60 -13.32 8.13
N PHE A 96 10.36 -12.50 7.12
CA PHE A 96 10.39 -11.04 7.28
C PHE A 96 9.25 -10.51 8.14
N GLY A 97 8.09 -11.18 8.16
CA GLY A 97 7.00 -10.92 9.09
C GLY A 97 7.40 -11.16 10.53
N VAL A 98 8.13 -12.26 10.83
CA VAL A 98 8.69 -12.52 12.17
C VAL A 98 9.73 -11.46 12.54
N VAL A 99 10.63 -11.11 11.63
CA VAL A 99 11.61 -10.03 11.87
C VAL A 99 10.90 -8.70 12.17
N GLY A 100 9.89 -8.34 11.38
CA GLY A 100 9.07 -7.15 11.60
C GLY A 100 8.34 -7.19 12.95
N TYR A 101 7.80 -8.34 13.35
CA TYR A 101 7.21 -8.54 14.68
C TYR A 101 8.23 -8.30 15.79
N LEU A 102 9.42 -8.87 15.69
CA LEU A 102 10.47 -8.69 16.70
C LEU A 102 10.89 -7.21 16.81
N ILE A 103 11.04 -6.51 15.70
CA ILE A 103 11.31 -5.06 15.69
C ILE A 103 10.14 -4.30 16.30
N ALA A 104 8.91 -4.61 15.93
CA ALA A 104 7.70 -3.93 16.40
C ALA A 104 7.55 -4.01 17.93
N TYR A 105 7.91 -5.12 18.53
CA TYR A 105 7.71 -5.38 19.95
C TYR A 105 8.99 -5.32 20.79
N GLY A 106 10.17 -5.46 20.17
CA GLY A 106 11.45 -5.45 20.85
C GLY A 106 12.17 -4.10 20.87
N GLN A 107 11.79 -3.15 20.01
CA GLN A 107 12.51 -1.89 19.82
C GLN A 107 11.68 -0.66 20.21
N GLY A 108 12.40 0.42 20.56
CA GLY A 108 11.79 1.72 20.88
C GLY A 108 11.04 2.35 19.70
N GLN A 109 10.12 3.27 20.00
CA GLN A 109 9.23 3.88 18.99
C GLN A 109 10.01 4.58 17.87
N LEU A 110 11.03 5.35 18.19
CA LEU A 110 11.79 6.12 17.20
C LEU A 110 12.48 5.21 16.19
N PHE A 111 13.14 4.15 16.65
CA PHE A 111 13.80 3.18 15.77
C PHE A 111 12.79 2.45 14.89
N ARG A 112 11.67 2.02 15.45
CA ARG A 112 10.60 1.33 14.74
C ARG A 112 9.99 2.19 13.63
N GLU A 113 9.70 3.47 13.92
CA GLU A 113 9.17 4.40 12.90
C GLU A 113 10.21 4.68 11.80
N GLY A 114 11.48 4.82 12.14
CA GLY A 114 12.57 4.97 11.16
C GLY A 114 12.67 3.77 10.23
N VAL A 115 12.68 2.55 10.78
CA VAL A 115 12.67 1.31 9.98
C VAL A 115 11.41 1.22 9.11
N PHE A 116 10.25 1.55 9.67
CA PHE A 116 9.00 1.53 8.91
C PHE A 116 9.04 2.49 7.72
N GLN A 117 9.46 3.73 7.89
CA GLN A 117 9.54 4.73 6.82
C GLN A 117 10.55 4.33 5.75
N PHE A 118 11.72 3.84 6.17
CA PHE A 118 12.74 3.35 5.25
C PHE A 118 12.22 2.17 4.41
N MET A 119 11.70 1.15 5.07
CA MET A 119 11.20 -0.06 4.39
C MET A 119 9.98 0.22 3.52
N THR A 120 9.10 1.14 3.92
CA THR A 120 7.98 1.60 3.10
C THR A 120 8.47 2.27 1.81
N SER A 121 9.47 3.14 1.92
CA SER A 121 10.07 3.82 0.76
C SER A 121 10.79 2.84 -0.15
N PHE A 122 11.49 1.89 0.42
CA PHE A 122 12.21 0.87 -0.30
C PHE A 122 11.26 -0.08 -1.04
N SER A 123 10.30 -0.67 -0.35
CA SER A 123 9.35 -1.62 -0.95
C SER A 123 8.45 -0.98 -2.02
N LEU A 124 8.07 0.30 -1.85
CA LEU A 124 7.31 1.07 -2.82
C LEU A 124 7.98 1.04 -4.20
N VAL A 125 9.27 1.40 -4.22
CA VAL A 125 10.05 1.51 -5.45
C VAL A 125 10.20 0.16 -6.14
N TRP A 126 10.54 -0.88 -5.40
CA TRP A 126 10.70 -2.22 -5.94
C TRP A 126 9.39 -2.78 -6.51
N PHE A 127 8.27 -2.61 -5.81
CA PHE A 127 6.97 -3.03 -6.32
C PHE A 127 6.52 -2.24 -7.54
N ALA A 128 6.79 -0.93 -7.60
CA ALA A 128 6.47 -0.11 -8.74
C ALA A 128 7.24 -0.56 -10.00
N ILE A 129 8.53 -0.86 -9.85
CA ILE A 129 9.36 -1.41 -10.93
C ILE A 129 8.78 -2.74 -11.44
N VAL A 130 8.48 -3.67 -10.53
CA VAL A 130 7.95 -4.99 -10.90
C VAL A 130 6.56 -4.88 -11.52
N GLY A 131 5.72 -3.95 -11.05
CA GLY A 131 4.42 -3.67 -11.63
C GLY A 131 4.52 -3.18 -13.09
N ALA A 132 5.38 -2.19 -13.35
CA ALA A 132 5.65 -1.68 -14.69
C ALA A 132 6.23 -2.76 -15.60
N GLN A 133 7.23 -3.49 -15.13
CA GLN A 133 7.89 -4.56 -15.87
C GLN A 133 6.92 -5.70 -16.25
N ALA A 134 6.04 -6.08 -15.32
CA ALA A 134 5.05 -7.12 -15.58
C ALA A 134 4.10 -6.71 -16.71
N GLY A 135 3.67 -5.45 -16.74
CA GLY A 135 2.86 -4.90 -17.81
C GLY A 135 3.58 -4.89 -19.16
N VAL A 136 4.82 -4.41 -19.19
CA VAL A 136 5.64 -4.38 -20.43
C VAL A 136 5.87 -5.80 -20.96
N ASN A 137 6.17 -6.77 -20.08
CA ASN A 137 6.37 -8.17 -20.47
C ASN A 137 5.10 -8.83 -21.05
N LYS A 138 3.93 -8.27 -20.77
CA LYS A 138 2.63 -8.71 -21.29
C LYS A 138 2.10 -7.81 -22.40
N HIS A 139 2.92 -6.91 -22.93
CA HIS A 139 2.56 -5.96 -23.99
C HIS A 139 1.35 -5.07 -23.66
N VAL A 140 1.17 -4.76 -22.37
CA VAL A 140 0.13 -3.82 -21.91
C VAL A 140 0.50 -2.40 -22.34
N PRO A 141 -0.46 -1.56 -22.79
CA PRO A 141 -0.19 -0.15 -23.06
C PRO A 141 0.42 0.60 -21.88
N VAL A 142 1.18 1.67 -22.14
CA VAL A 142 1.94 2.41 -21.11
C VAL A 142 1.10 2.81 -19.90
N LEU A 143 -0.11 3.33 -20.12
CA LEU A 143 -1.02 3.70 -19.04
C LEU A 143 -1.39 2.51 -18.16
N GLY A 144 -1.61 1.34 -18.76
CA GLY A 144 -1.84 0.10 -18.02
C GLY A 144 -0.60 -0.33 -17.22
N CYS A 145 0.61 -0.17 -17.78
CA CYS A 145 1.84 -0.43 -17.06
C CYS A 145 2.03 0.51 -15.86
N LEU A 146 1.68 1.79 -16.02
CA LEU A 146 1.71 2.77 -14.91
C LEU A 146 0.67 2.43 -13.84
N LEU A 147 -0.53 2.02 -14.24
CA LEU A 147 -1.54 1.55 -13.30
C LEU A 147 -1.05 0.35 -12.49
N LEU A 148 -0.41 -0.63 -13.14
CA LEU A 148 0.18 -1.78 -12.45
C LEU A 148 1.33 -1.38 -11.53
N ALA A 149 2.14 -0.38 -11.91
CA ALA A 149 3.20 0.19 -11.07
C ALA A 149 2.63 0.83 -9.79
N VAL A 150 1.43 1.38 -9.84
CA VAL A 150 0.73 1.96 -8.69
C VAL A 150 0.03 0.89 -7.86
N ILE A 151 -0.72 -0.01 -8.48
CA ILE A 151 -1.51 -1.04 -7.79
C ILE A 151 -0.61 -2.00 -7.01
N ALA A 152 0.52 -2.41 -7.57
CA ALA A 152 1.39 -3.40 -6.93
C ALA A 152 1.87 -2.98 -5.52
N PRO A 153 2.38 -1.75 -5.29
CA PRO A 153 2.77 -1.31 -3.94
C PRO A 153 1.59 -0.90 -3.06
N THR A 154 0.47 -0.43 -3.63
CA THR A 154 -0.64 0.13 -2.84
C THR A 154 -1.60 -0.92 -2.31
N ALA A 155 -1.84 -2.00 -3.06
CA ALA A 155 -2.90 -2.96 -2.75
C ALA A 155 -2.75 -3.64 -1.39
N GLY A 156 -1.53 -4.09 -1.04
CA GLY A 156 -1.27 -4.74 0.25
C GLY A 156 -1.49 -3.78 1.42
N ARG A 157 -0.98 -2.55 1.31
CA ARG A 157 -1.14 -1.52 2.32
C ARG A 157 -2.61 -1.12 2.49
N TRP A 158 -3.30 -0.90 1.36
CA TRP A 158 -4.72 -0.56 1.35
C TRP A 158 -5.56 -1.62 2.05
N LEU A 159 -5.29 -2.89 1.78
CA LEU A 159 -6.03 -3.98 2.42
C LEU A 159 -5.79 -4.03 3.93
N ILE A 160 -4.56 -3.80 4.40
CA ILE A 160 -4.25 -3.72 5.83
C ILE A 160 -4.96 -2.52 6.48
N ASP A 161 -4.89 -1.34 5.87
CA ASP A 161 -5.50 -0.11 6.38
C ASP A 161 -7.02 -0.31 6.56
N VAL A 162 -7.71 -0.81 5.52
CA VAL A 162 -9.15 -1.08 5.55
C VAL A 162 -9.50 -2.16 6.60
N SER A 163 -8.73 -3.25 6.67
CA SER A 163 -8.96 -4.32 7.65
C SER A 163 -8.75 -3.85 9.09
N SER A 164 -7.92 -2.82 9.29
CA SER A 164 -7.66 -2.22 10.60
C SER A 164 -8.62 -1.07 10.94
N GLY A 165 -9.56 -0.73 10.05
CA GLY A 165 -10.49 0.39 10.21
C GLY A 165 -9.80 1.76 10.10
N VAL A 166 -8.69 1.83 9.37
CA VAL A 166 -7.93 3.06 9.13
C VAL A 166 -8.18 3.55 7.71
N THR A 167 -8.38 4.86 7.54
CA THR A 167 -8.46 5.43 6.20
C THR A 167 -7.13 5.25 5.48
N PRO A 168 -7.12 4.67 4.26
CA PRO A 168 -5.89 4.43 3.51
C PRO A 168 -5.11 5.71 3.26
N LYS A 169 -3.94 5.83 3.86
CA LYS A 169 -3.11 7.05 3.85
C LYS A 169 -2.57 7.41 2.47
N GLN A 170 -2.53 6.45 1.55
CA GLN A 170 -2.10 6.68 0.16
C GLN A 170 -3.07 7.57 -0.64
N PHE A 171 -4.29 7.79 -0.15
CA PHE A 171 -5.32 8.60 -0.82
C PHE A 171 -5.62 9.92 -0.11
N ILE A 172 -4.97 10.18 1.02
CA ILE A 172 -5.15 11.42 1.79
C ILE A 172 -3.86 12.25 1.76
N ARG A 173 -3.99 13.53 2.14
CA ARG A 173 -2.86 14.45 2.24
C ARG A 173 -1.73 13.88 3.09
N GLY A 174 -0.49 14.09 2.64
CA GLY A 174 0.71 13.88 3.46
C GLY A 174 1.74 12.92 2.89
N GLU A 175 1.43 12.06 1.93
CA GLU A 175 2.42 11.15 1.36
C GLU A 175 2.36 11.13 -0.16
N TRP A 176 3.48 11.44 -0.82
CA TRP A 176 3.68 11.28 -2.27
C TRP A 176 3.85 9.80 -2.65
N PHE A 177 2.88 8.97 -2.24
CA PHE A 177 3.01 7.53 -2.40
C PHE A 177 2.66 7.08 -3.82
N ILE A 178 1.47 7.43 -4.27
CA ILE A 178 0.96 7.05 -5.60
C ILE A 178 1.77 7.73 -6.71
N THR A 179 2.03 9.01 -6.56
CA THR A 179 2.80 9.82 -7.52
C THR A 179 4.21 9.27 -7.72
N ILE A 180 4.90 8.87 -6.63
CA ILE A 180 6.24 8.29 -6.71
C ILE A 180 6.20 6.88 -7.29
N ALA A 181 5.18 6.08 -7.00
CA ALA A 181 5.03 4.77 -7.63
C ALA A 181 4.86 4.90 -9.16
N ALA A 182 4.01 5.82 -9.62
CA ALA A 182 3.81 6.09 -11.04
C ALA A 182 5.09 6.63 -11.69
N LEU A 183 5.77 7.58 -11.04
CA LEU A 183 7.04 8.14 -11.51
C LEU A 183 8.12 7.06 -11.64
N THR A 184 8.28 6.21 -10.63
CA THR A 184 9.25 5.10 -10.64
C THR A 184 8.97 4.14 -11.79
N GLY A 185 7.69 3.77 -11.99
CA GLY A 185 7.28 2.94 -13.11
C GLY A 185 7.58 3.58 -14.47
N LEU A 186 7.33 4.89 -14.60
CA LEU A 186 7.62 5.65 -15.81
C LEU A 186 9.15 5.68 -16.10
N ILE A 187 9.96 5.98 -15.08
CA ILE A 187 11.42 5.98 -15.22
C ILE A 187 11.92 4.60 -15.67
N TRP A 188 11.38 3.53 -15.09
CA TRP A 188 11.74 2.18 -15.50
C TRP A 188 11.41 1.92 -16.97
N ILE A 189 10.19 2.27 -17.41
CA ILE A 189 9.74 2.07 -18.80
C ILE A 189 10.63 2.84 -19.79
N VAL A 190 10.86 4.12 -19.52
CA VAL A 190 11.68 5.00 -20.40
C VAL A 190 13.12 4.49 -20.49
N THR A 191 13.72 4.16 -19.33
CA THR A 191 15.09 3.65 -19.28
C THR A 191 15.21 2.30 -19.99
N TYR A 192 14.24 1.41 -19.82
CA TYR A 192 14.21 0.13 -20.51
C TYR A 192 14.09 0.29 -22.03
N TRP A 193 13.27 1.22 -22.50
CA TRP A 193 13.15 1.47 -23.95
C TRP A 193 14.41 2.07 -24.55
N ALA A 194 15.10 2.92 -23.80
CA ALA A 194 16.35 3.54 -24.23
C ALA A 194 17.52 2.55 -24.24
N THR A 195 17.66 1.73 -23.21
CA THR A 195 18.85 0.87 -23.02
C THR A 195 18.65 -0.57 -23.46
N LYS A 196 17.41 -1.03 -23.56
CA LYS A 196 17.02 -2.45 -23.75
C LYS A 196 17.63 -3.39 -22.69
N ASN A 197 18.11 -2.83 -21.60
CA ASN A 197 18.75 -3.58 -20.51
C ASN A 197 17.91 -3.45 -19.24
N THR A 198 17.35 -4.56 -18.80
CA THR A 198 16.45 -4.62 -17.64
C THR A 198 17.16 -4.26 -16.34
N TRP A 199 18.43 -4.67 -16.16
CA TRP A 199 19.17 -4.38 -14.94
C TRP A 199 19.53 -2.89 -14.82
N ILE A 200 19.89 -2.24 -15.93
CA ILE A 200 20.13 -0.80 -15.96
C ILE A 200 18.83 -0.06 -15.64
N ALA A 201 17.70 -0.48 -16.23
CA ALA A 201 16.40 0.13 -15.96
C ALA A 201 15.99 -0.02 -14.49
N VAL A 202 16.23 -1.20 -13.89
CA VAL A 202 15.97 -1.43 -12.45
C VAL A 202 16.85 -0.53 -11.60
N ALA A 203 18.16 -0.49 -11.86
CA ALA A 203 19.10 0.31 -11.08
C ALA A 203 18.77 1.81 -11.12
N VAL A 204 18.52 2.35 -12.31
CA VAL A 204 18.17 3.78 -12.51
C VAL A 204 16.85 4.11 -11.82
N ALA A 205 15.81 3.32 -12.07
CA ALA A 205 14.51 3.56 -11.46
C ALA A 205 14.53 3.40 -9.92
N ALA A 206 15.30 2.42 -9.42
CA ALA A 206 15.45 2.21 -7.98
C ALA A 206 16.16 3.39 -7.31
N VAL A 207 17.28 3.84 -7.85
CA VAL A 207 18.04 4.96 -7.28
C VAL A 207 17.23 6.26 -7.32
N ILE A 208 16.68 6.62 -8.49
CA ILE A 208 15.94 7.87 -8.64
C ILE A 208 14.62 7.81 -7.83
N GLY A 209 13.84 6.74 -7.95
CA GLY A 209 12.58 6.59 -7.22
C GLY A 209 12.77 6.66 -5.72
N PHE A 210 13.79 5.97 -5.20
CA PHE A 210 14.12 6.01 -3.77
C PHE A 210 14.63 7.39 -3.33
N ALA A 211 15.49 8.03 -4.11
CA ALA A 211 15.99 9.37 -3.80
C ALA A 211 14.87 10.41 -3.76
N VAL A 212 13.96 10.39 -4.75
CA VAL A 212 12.79 11.28 -4.78
C VAL A 212 11.86 11.00 -3.59
N ARG A 213 11.64 9.73 -3.23
CA ARG A 213 10.83 9.36 -2.07
C ARG A 213 11.44 9.86 -0.76
N MET A 214 12.75 9.69 -0.59
CA MET A 214 13.45 10.18 0.60
C MET A 214 13.46 11.70 0.67
N ALA A 215 13.63 12.39 -0.47
CA ALA A 215 13.50 13.84 -0.55
C ALA A 215 12.09 14.32 -0.19
N ALA A 216 11.05 13.67 -0.72
CA ALA A 216 9.66 13.99 -0.39
C ALA A 216 9.36 13.85 1.10
N LEU A 217 9.92 12.83 1.76
CA LEU A 217 9.80 12.64 3.21
C LEU A 217 10.61 13.69 4.00
N TYR A 218 11.84 13.97 3.57
CA TYR A 218 12.72 14.92 4.25
C TYR A 218 12.20 16.36 4.18
N TYR A 219 11.71 16.78 3.01
CA TYR A 219 11.15 18.12 2.80
C TYR A 219 9.66 18.21 3.14
N ALA A 220 9.06 17.13 3.65
CA ALA A 220 7.63 17.04 3.96
C ALA A 220 6.75 17.52 2.79
N TRP A 221 7.04 17.05 1.56
CA TRP A 221 6.20 17.37 0.41
C TRP A 221 4.81 16.78 0.59
N GLU A 222 3.82 17.60 0.35
CA GLU A 222 2.41 17.19 0.44
C GLU A 222 1.76 17.22 -0.94
N GLU A 223 0.94 16.22 -1.22
CA GLU A 223 0.12 16.23 -2.43
C GLU A 223 -0.93 17.34 -2.33
N PRO A 224 -1.17 18.10 -3.44
CA PRO A 224 -2.18 19.14 -3.43
C PRO A 224 -3.56 18.52 -3.16
N LEU A 225 -4.29 19.14 -2.24
CA LEU A 225 -5.68 18.77 -1.99
C LEU A 225 -6.55 19.04 -3.21
N ALA A 226 -7.52 18.16 -3.45
CA ALA A 226 -8.62 18.47 -4.33
C ALA A 226 -9.32 19.74 -3.82
N LYS A 227 -9.87 20.56 -4.72
CA LYS A 227 -10.72 21.68 -4.31
C LYS A 227 -11.84 21.14 -3.41
N GLU A 228 -12.07 21.80 -2.29
CA GLU A 228 -13.15 21.40 -1.40
C GLU A 228 -14.46 21.31 -2.18
N PRO A 229 -15.21 20.19 -2.04
CA PRO A 229 -16.51 20.10 -2.67
C PRO A 229 -17.41 21.18 -2.08
N THR A 230 -17.93 22.05 -2.92
CA THR A 230 -19.02 22.94 -2.53
C THR A 230 -20.21 22.07 -2.19
N GLY A 231 -20.54 21.91 -0.90
CA GLY A 231 -21.88 21.46 -0.59
C GLY A 231 -22.12 20.20 0.22
N VAL A 232 -21.20 19.76 1.09
CA VAL A 232 -21.60 18.80 2.14
C VAL A 232 -21.54 19.47 3.50
N TYR A 233 -22.66 20.06 3.90
CA TYR A 233 -22.78 20.77 5.17
C TYR A 233 -23.80 20.06 6.07
N LYS A 234 -23.60 20.18 7.37
CA LYS A 234 -24.52 19.59 8.34
C LYS A 234 -25.54 20.60 8.82
N HIS A 235 -26.80 20.18 8.91
CA HIS A 235 -27.79 20.85 9.72
C HIS A 235 -27.35 20.81 11.21
N GLY A 236 -27.87 21.73 12.03
CA GLY A 236 -27.67 21.70 13.46
C GLY A 236 -28.10 20.41 14.16
N ASP A 237 -28.92 19.58 13.48
CA ASP A 237 -29.34 18.25 13.89
C ASP A 237 -28.38 17.12 13.39
N GLY A 238 -27.25 17.48 12.80
CA GLY A 238 -26.24 16.54 12.32
C GLY A 238 -26.52 15.90 10.95
N ARG A 239 -27.64 16.22 10.30
CA ARG A 239 -27.97 15.70 8.96
C ARG A 239 -27.20 16.44 7.87
N PRO A 240 -26.73 15.75 6.80
CA PRO A 240 -26.09 16.43 5.69
C PRO A 240 -27.08 17.36 4.97
N LEU A 241 -26.67 18.59 4.74
CA LEU A 241 -27.41 19.53 3.89
C LEU A 241 -27.18 19.19 2.43
N LEU A 242 -28.15 18.54 1.81
CA LEU A 242 -28.17 18.30 0.39
C LEU A 242 -29.13 19.28 -0.28
N GLY A 243 -28.63 20.09 -1.23
CA GLY A 243 -29.51 20.83 -2.10
C GLY A 243 -29.13 22.29 -2.41
N ARG A 244 -30.02 22.95 -3.15
CA ARG A 244 -29.85 24.28 -3.76
C ARG A 244 -29.53 25.43 -2.78
N LYS A 245 -29.79 25.26 -1.49
CA LYS A 245 -29.55 26.33 -0.48
C LYS A 245 -28.08 26.63 -0.23
N ILE A 246 -27.17 25.73 -0.63
CA ILE A 246 -25.73 25.88 -0.44
C ILE A 246 -24.96 25.94 -1.75
N ALA A 247 -25.62 25.63 -2.88
CA ALA A 247 -25.01 25.74 -4.19
C ALA A 247 -24.57 27.17 -4.47
N GLY A 248 -23.29 27.37 -4.72
CA GLY A 248 -22.71 28.67 -5.05
C GLY A 248 -22.29 29.54 -3.86
N LYS A 249 -22.44 29.10 -2.61
CA LYS A 249 -21.95 29.84 -1.43
C LYS A 249 -20.48 29.54 -1.15
N SER A 250 -19.73 30.57 -0.82
CA SER A 250 -18.34 30.44 -0.41
C SER A 250 -18.21 29.83 0.99
N HIS A 251 -17.04 29.27 1.31
CA HIS A 251 -16.73 28.74 2.65
C HIS A 251 -16.94 29.76 3.78
N ARG A 252 -16.67 31.06 3.49
CA ARG A 252 -16.91 32.13 4.43
C ARG A 252 -18.39 32.35 4.71
N GLU A 253 -19.20 32.42 3.66
CA GLU A 253 -20.66 32.62 3.79
C GLU A 253 -21.33 31.49 4.56
N LEU A 254 -20.80 30.27 4.44
CA LEU A 254 -21.33 29.10 5.13
C LEU A 254 -20.92 29.07 6.59
N ARG A 255 -19.73 29.58 6.91
CA ARG A 255 -19.27 29.82 8.28
C ARG A 255 -20.15 30.86 8.96
N ASP A 256 -20.39 32.01 8.29
CA ASP A 256 -21.18 33.11 8.81
C ASP A 256 -22.65 32.69 9.05
N LEU A 257 -23.13 31.69 8.29
CA LEU A 257 -24.44 31.09 8.48
C LEU A 257 -24.47 30.01 9.57
N GLY A 258 -23.34 29.73 10.24
CA GLY A 258 -23.23 28.69 11.26
C GLY A 258 -23.41 27.25 10.73
N LEU A 259 -23.26 27.07 9.41
CA LEU A 259 -23.44 25.79 8.73
C LEU A 259 -22.12 25.02 8.59
N LEU A 260 -21.00 25.61 8.96
CA LEU A 260 -19.68 24.97 9.05
C LEU A 260 -19.27 24.83 10.51
N VAL A 261 -19.03 23.62 10.93
CA VAL A 261 -18.38 23.33 12.20
C VAL A 261 -16.91 23.08 11.95
N GLU A 262 -16.06 24.03 12.33
CA GLU A 262 -14.61 23.87 12.31
C GLU A 262 -14.13 23.44 13.71
N ASN A 263 -13.33 22.38 13.75
CA ASN A 263 -12.46 22.16 14.90
C ASN A 263 -11.35 23.21 14.87
N GLY A 264 -10.87 23.66 16.04
CA GLY A 264 -9.87 24.72 16.18
C GLY A 264 -8.54 24.54 15.44
N THR A 265 -8.44 23.53 14.58
CA THR A 265 -7.31 23.21 13.69
C THR A 265 -7.60 23.54 12.22
N GLY A 266 -8.76 24.13 11.88
CA GLY A 266 -9.16 24.40 10.49
C GLY A 266 -9.53 23.14 9.68
N GLN A 267 -9.60 21.98 10.31
CA GLN A 267 -10.08 20.75 9.68
C GLN A 267 -11.57 20.51 10.02
N PRO A 268 -12.37 19.96 9.06
CA PRO A 268 -13.74 19.59 9.36
C PRO A 268 -13.78 18.59 10.52
N ALA A 269 -14.63 18.83 11.51
CA ALA A 269 -14.78 17.96 12.66
C ALA A 269 -15.09 16.53 12.21
N ALA A 270 -14.28 15.57 12.64
CA ALA A 270 -14.65 14.17 12.54
C ALA A 270 -15.97 13.97 13.29
N VAL A 271 -16.95 13.37 12.63
CA VAL A 271 -18.24 13.04 13.25
C VAL A 271 -18.00 11.99 14.32
N GLU A 272 -18.04 12.36 15.58
CA GLU A 272 -18.22 11.35 16.63
C GLU A 272 -19.53 10.60 16.34
N ALA A 273 -19.42 9.30 16.16
CA ALA A 273 -20.60 8.44 16.13
C ALA A 273 -21.38 8.66 17.42
N PRO A 274 -22.71 8.78 17.39
CA PRO A 274 -23.49 8.94 18.60
C PRO A 274 -23.16 7.78 19.54
N SER A 275 -22.68 8.12 20.74
CA SER A 275 -22.50 7.18 21.84
C SER A 275 -23.79 6.38 21.99
N ALA A 276 -23.70 5.07 21.82
CA ALA A 276 -24.81 4.18 22.10
C ALA A 276 -25.26 4.45 23.57
N ALA A 277 -26.44 4.98 23.72
CA ALA A 277 -27.03 5.20 25.03
C ALA A 277 -27.00 3.87 25.80
N ALA A 278 -26.41 3.89 26.99
CA ALA A 278 -26.45 2.76 27.91
C ALA A 278 -27.91 2.40 28.20
N PRO A 279 -28.25 1.11 28.26
CA PRO A 279 -29.61 0.72 28.63
C PRO A 279 -29.88 1.17 30.08
N ALA A 280 -30.91 1.96 30.24
CA ALA A 280 -31.47 2.25 31.56
C ALA A 280 -32.00 0.95 32.19
N HIS A 281 -31.59 0.69 33.42
CA HIS A 281 -32.15 -0.32 34.28
C HIS A 281 -33.56 0.06 34.75
#